data_5e35f028294a9078f41fa2980859ffb9
#
_entry.id   5e35f028294a9078f41fa2980859ffb9
#
_cell.length_a   1.000
_cell.length_b   1.000
_cell.length_c   1.000
_cell.angle_alpha   90.00
_cell.angle_beta   90.00
_cell.angle_gamma   90.00
#
_symmetry.space_group_name_H-M   'P 1'
#
loop_
_entity.id
_entity.type
_entity.pdbx_description
1 polymer ?
#
loop_
_entity_poly.entity_id
_entity_poly.type
_entity_poly.pdbx_seq_one_letter_code
_entity_poly.pdbx_strand_id
1 'polypeptide(L)'
;MSLRELLAIFPPDRCDVPFTAKRVDVARNEYELPTHQHAVGQLVLTLCGSTACRVFGNLWLVPPQCAVWIPPNTPHCNRITARSSVCLLFIQQESVQLPSTCCTLAITPLVREFILHV
;
A
#
# COMPACT_ATOMS: atom_id res chain seq x y z
N MET A 1 -8.56 -4.58 -14.36
CA MET A 1 -8.94 -3.44 -13.53
C MET A 1 -7.70 -2.67 -13.13
N SER A 2 -7.73 -1.35 -13.26
CA SER A 2 -6.61 -0.51 -12.88
C SER A 2 -6.61 -0.27 -11.36
N LEU A 3 -5.46 0.17 -10.84
CA LEU A 3 -5.36 0.53 -9.42
C LEU A 3 -6.33 1.66 -9.06
N ARG A 4 -6.45 2.66 -9.95
CA ARG A 4 -7.37 3.77 -9.74
C ARG A 4 -8.82 3.29 -9.67
N GLU A 5 -9.23 2.41 -10.58
CA GLU A 5 -10.58 1.85 -10.59
C GLU A 5 -10.84 1.03 -9.32
N LEU A 6 -9.85 0.26 -8.90
CA LEU A 6 -9.94 -0.54 -7.69
C LEU A 6 -10.15 0.34 -6.45
N LEU A 7 -9.37 1.40 -6.32
CA LEU A 7 -9.48 2.33 -5.19
C LEU A 7 -10.78 3.12 -5.23
N ALA A 8 -11.31 3.42 -6.43
CA ALA A 8 -12.58 4.12 -6.57
C ALA A 8 -13.76 3.24 -6.14
N ILE A 9 -13.70 1.95 -6.48
CA ILE A 9 -14.76 0.99 -6.11
C ILE A 9 -14.73 0.71 -4.61
N PHE A 10 -13.55 0.74 -4.00
CA PHE A 10 -13.36 0.37 -2.59
C PHE A 10 -12.57 1.45 -1.86
N PRO A 11 -13.18 2.62 -1.62
CA PRO A 11 -12.47 3.72 -0.98
C PRO A 11 -12.08 3.39 0.46
N PRO A 12 -10.80 3.54 0.84
CA PRO A 12 -10.34 3.23 2.19
C PRO A 12 -11.00 4.06 3.29
N ASP A 13 -11.47 5.26 2.94
CA ASP A 13 -12.08 6.18 3.89
C ASP A 13 -13.42 5.68 4.44
N ARG A 14 -13.99 4.66 3.80
CA ARG A 14 -15.25 4.04 4.23
C ARG A 14 -15.05 2.67 4.86
N CYS A 15 -13.85 2.38 5.29
CA CYS A 15 -13.54 1.08 5.87
C CYS A 15 -14.16 0.98 7.27
N ASP A 16 -15.15 0.08 7.43
CA ASP A 16 -15.82 -0.16 8.71
C ASP A 16 -15.10 -1.20 9.55
N VAL A 17 -14.11 -1.87 8.98
CA VAL A 17 -13.33 -2.91 9.65
C VAL A 17 -11.93 -2.40 9.94
N PRO A 18 -11.23 -2.96 10.95
CA PRO A 18 -9.88 -2.50 11.30
C PRO A 18 -8.87 -2.64 10.17
N PHE A 19 -9.04 -3.64 9.32
CA PHE A 19 -8.11 -3.92 8.22
C PHE A 19 -8.89 -4.21 6.95
N THR A 20 -8.36 -3.72 5.83
CA THR A 20 -8.87 -4.06 4.50
C THR A 20 -7.68 -4.28 3.59
N ALA A 21 -7.60 -5.44 2.97
CA ALA A 21 -6.51 -5.78 2.06
C ALA A 21 -6.99 -5.82 0.62
N LYS A 22 -6.14 -5.32 -0.29
CA LYS A 22 -6.35 -5.36 -1.73
C LYS A 22 -5.09 -5.81 -2.43
N ARG A 23 -5.22 -6.79 -3.31
CA ARG A 23 -4.13 -7.23 -4.15
C ARG A 23 -4.27 -6.62 -5.54
N VAL A 24 -3.17 -6.09 -6.06
CA VAL A 24 -3.13 -5.48 -7.39
C VAL A 24 -2.01 -6.14 -8.18
N ASP A 25 -2.35 -6.69 -9.33
CA ASP A 25 -1.40 -7.29 -10.26
C ASP A 25 -1.30 -6.41 -11.49
N VAL A 26 -0.08 -5.99 -11.82
CA VAL A 26 0.21 -5.13 -12.98
C VAL A 26 0.94 -5.98 -14.01
N ALA A 27 0.28 -6.26 -15.15
CA ALA A 27 0.78 -7.24 -16.11
C ALA A 27 1.85 -6.66 -17.05
N ARG A 28 1.49 -5.73 -17.93
CA ARG A 28 2.35 -5.32 -19.04
C ARG A 28 2.97 -3.93 -18.91
N ASN A 29 2.22 -2.98 -18.41
CA ASN A 29 2.63 -1.60 -18.33
C ASN A 29 2.76 -1.19 -16.87
N GLU A 30 3.74 -0.36 -16.57
CA GLU A 30 3.80 0.21 -15.23
C GLU A 30 2.56 1.06 -14.95
N TYR A 31 2.25 1.17 -13.68
CA TYR A 31 1.08 1.87 -13.23
C TYR A 31 1.48 2.99 -12.28
N GLU A 32 0.99 4.19 -12.54
CA GLU A 32 1.26 5.35 -11.70
C GLU A 32 -0.06 5.96 -11.25
N LEU A 33 -0.18 6.14 -9.94
CA LEU A 33 -1.33 6.78 -9.34
C LEU A 33 -0.95 8.20 -8.94
N PRO A 34 -1.74 9.23 -9.34
CA PRO A 34 -1.43 10.60 -8.96
C PRO A 34 -1.40 10.79 -7.44
N THR A 35 -0.79 11.88 -7.00
CA THR A 35 -0.73 12.20 -5.58
C THR A 35 -2.14 12.26 -4.98
N HIS A 36 -2.31 11.54 -3.89
CA HIS A 36 -3.58 11.44 -3.17
C HIS A 36 -3.30 11.14 -1.70
N GLN A 37 -4.34 11.14 -0.89
CA GLN A 37 -4.24 10.77 0.52
C GLN A 37 -5.51 10.06 0.96
N HIS A 38 -5.40 9.31 2.05
CA HIS A 38 -6.51 8.59 2.64
C HIS A 38 -6.65 8.93 4.11
N ALA A 39 -7.87 8.82 4.66
CA ALA A 39 -8.12 9.02 6.08
C ALA A 39 -7.57 7.88 6.93
N VAL A 40 -7.33 6.72 6.33
CA VAL A 40 -6.73 5.56 7.01
C VAL A 40 -5.29 5.40 6.59
N GLY A 41 -4.48 4.73 7.42
CA GLY A 41 -3.11 4.41 7.07
C GLY A 41 -3.04 3.30 6.04
N GLN A 42 -1.94 3.24 5.29
CA GLN A 42 -1.75 2.27 4.22
C GLN A 42 -0.40 1.61 4.32
N LEU A 43 -0.39 0.30 4.27
CA LEU A 43 0.82 -0.49 4.13
C LEU A 43 0.92 -0.96 2.69
N VAL A 44 2.03 -0.64 2.02
CA VAL A 44 2.28 -1.05 0.64
C VAL A 44 3.31 -2.17 0.67
N LEU A 45 2.85 -3.40 0.39
CA LEU A 45 3.69 -4.60 0.39
C LEU A 45 3.90 -5.08 -1.04
N THR A 46 5.15 -5.15 -1.48
CA THR A 46 5.48 -5.71 -2.79
C THR A 46 5.61 -7.24 -2.67
N LEU A 47 4.81 -7.96 -3.43
CA LEU A 47 4.85 -9.43 -3.48
C LEU A 47 5.86 -9.92 -4.50
N CYS A 48 5.90 -9.30 -5.67
CA CYS A 48 6.93 -9.51 -6.66
C CYS A 48 7.08 -8.25 -7.50
N GLY A 49 8.23 -8.09 -8.16
CA GLY A 49 8.55 -6.89 -8.90
C GLY A 49 8.99 -5.75 -7.99
N SER A 50 8.55 -4.55 -8.26
CA SER A 50 8.90 -3.40 -7.44
C SER A 50 7.81 -2.33 -7.46
N THR A 51 7.77 -1.58 -6.37
CA THR A 51 6.88 -0.43 -6.21
C THR A 51 7.72 0.74 -5.71
N ALA A 52 7.41 1.93 -6.19
CA ALA A 52 8.01 3.16 -5.68
C ALA A 52 6.91 4.05 -5.11
N CYS A 53 7.15 4.58 -3.92
CA CYS A 53 6.25 5.52 -3.27
C CYS A 53 6.95 6.85 -3.10
N ARG A 54 6.30 7.93 -3.50
CA ARG A 54 6.82 9.28 -3.28
C ARG A 54 6.00 9.95 -2.19
N VAL A 55 6.68 10.31 -1.10
CA VAL A 55 6.05 10.92 0.07
C VAL A 55 6.90 12.12 0.49
N PHE A 56 6.31 13.32 0.50
CA PHE A 56 7.01 14.56 0.87
C PHE A 56 8.33 14.77 0.11
N GLY A 57 8.34 14.46 -1.19
CA GLY A 57 9.53 14.61 -2.02
C GLY A 57 10.56 13.49 -1.87
N ASN A 58 10.40 12.60 -0.92
CA ASN A 58 11.26 11.44 -0.75
C ASN A 58 10.73 10.26 -1.55
N LEU A 59 11.65 9.51 -2.14
CA LEU A 59 11.31 8.32 -2.91
C LEU A 59 11.62 7.07 -2.07
N TRP A 60 10.60 6.24 -1.87
CA TRP A 60 10.71 4.98 -1.15
C TRP A 60 10.59 3.85 -2.15
N LEU A 61 11.65 3.05 -2.29
CA LEU A 61 11.62 1.84 -3.11
C LEU A 61 11.22 0.66 -2.24
N VAL A 62 10.27 -0.13 -2.72
CA VAL A 62 9.70 -1.24 -1.94
C VAL A 62 9.99 -2.54 -2.67
N PRO A 63 11.10 -3.22 -2.36
CA PRO A 63 11.38 -4.54 -2.94
C PRO A 63 10.49 -5.61 -2.31
N PRO A 64 10.46 -6.83 -2.89
CA PRO A 64 9.73 -7.94 -2.27
C PRO A 64 10.17 -8.17 -0.82
N GLN A 65 9.23 -8.61 0.01
CA GLN A 65 9.41 -8.87 1.44
C GLN A 65 9.61 -7.61 2.30
N CYS A 66 9.46 -6.43 1.70
CA CYS A 66 9.45 -5.17 2.42
C CYS A 66 8.12 -4.46 2.20
N ALA A 67 7.80 -3.56 3.10
CA ALA A 67 6.62 -2.73 2.98
C ALA A 67 6.95 -1.30 3.40
N VAL A 68 6.19 -0.37 2.87
CA VAL A 68 6.24 1.03 3.31
C VAL A 68 4.94 1.34 4.04
N TRP A 69 5.06 1.89 5.24
CA TRP A 69 3.95 2.40 6.01
C TRP A 69 3.74 3.87 5.67
N ILE A 70 2.52 4.20 5.25
CA ILE A 70 2.11 5.57 4.95
C ILE A 70 1.00 5.94 5.95
N PRO A 71 1.28 6.86 6.88
CA PRO A 71 0.28 7.25 7.89
C PRO A 71 -0.97 7.88 7.29
N PRO A 72 -2.08 7.96 8.05
CA PRO A 72 -3.28 8.65 7.60
C PRO A 72 -3.01 10.08 7.18
N ASN A 73 -3.77 10.55 6.20
CA ASN A 73 -3.76 11.92 5.71
C ASN A 73 -2.38 12.40 5.23
N THR A 74 -1.56 11.46 4.72
CA THR A 74 -0.24 11.76 4.17
C THR A 74 -0.31 11.74 2.65
N PRO A 75 -0.11 12.87 1.96
CA PRO A 75 -0.10 12.89 0.51
C PRO A 75 1.02 12.01 -0.05
N HIS A 76 0.70 11.17 -1.00
CA HIS A 76 1.65 10.24 -1.61
C HIS A 76 1.22 9.87 -3.02
N CYS A 77 2.15 9.36 -3.80
CA CYS A 77 1.85 8.71 -5.07
C CYS A 77 2.63 7.41 -5.17
N ASN A 78 2.04 6.45 -5.85
CA ASN A 78 2.62 5.13 -6.02
C ASN A 78 2.87 4.85 -7.50
N ARG A 79 4.01 4.23 -7.79
CA ARG A 79 4.35 3.76 -9.13
C ARG A 79 4.65 2.27 -9.03
N ILE A 80 3.84 1.47 -9.70
CA ILE A 80 3.97 0.02 -9.70
C ILE A 80 4.52 -0.38 -11.06
N THR A 81 5.69 -1.03 -11.07
CA THR A 81 6.33 -1.42 -12.33
C THR A 81 5.58 -2.56 -13.00
N ALA A 82 5.85 -2.75 -14.30
CA ALA A 82 5.27 -3.85 -15.05
C ALA A 82 5.64 -5.20 -14.40
N ARG A 83 4.73 -6.15 -14.47
CA ARG A 83 4.89 -7.50 -13.93
C ARG A 83 5.09 -7.52 -12.41
N SER A 84 4.58 -6.52 -11.74
CA SER A 84 4.61 -6.44 -10.28
C SER A 84 3.30 -6.86 -9.68
N SER A 85 3.36 -7.37 -8.45
CA SER A 85 2.20 -7.73 -7.66
C SER A 85 2.35 -7.06 -6.31
N VAL A 86 1.33 -6.33 -5.89
CA VAL A 86 1.35 -5.50 -4.69
C VAL A 86 0.12 -5.80 -3.85
N CYS A 87 0.31 -5.86 -2.55
CA CYS A 87 -0.79 -5.92 -1.60
C CYS A 87 -0.87 -4.59 -0.85
N LEU A 88 -2.04 -3.96 -0.89
CA LEU A 88 -2.32 -2.74 -0.16
C LEU A 88 -3.16 -3.11 1.06
N LEU A 89 -2.66 -2.79 2.24
CA LEU A 89 -3.37 -3.04 3.48
C LEU A 89 -3.73 -1.69 4.10
N PHE A 90 -5.03 -1.42 4.20
CA PHE A 90 -5.55 -0.19 4.80
C PHE A 90 -5.89 -0.49 6.26
N ILE A 91 -5.35 0.32 7.17
CA ILE A 91 -5.44 0.08 8.60
C ILE A 91 -6.00 1.31 9.29
N GLN A 92 -7.06 1.13 10.07
CA GLN A 92 -7.55 2.18 10.94
C GLN A 92 -6.59 2.33 12.13
N GLN A 93 -6.08 3.53 12.32
CA GLN A 93 -5.07 3.78 13.34
C GLN A 93 -5.58 3.53 14.76
N GLU A 94 -6.86 3.65 14.97
CA GLU A 94 -7.49 3.41 16.27
C GLU A 94 -7.39 1.94 16.70
N SER A 95 -7.23 1.03 15.74
CA SER A 95 -7.20 -0.41 16.02
C SER A 95 -5.85 -0.89 16.53
N VAL A 96 -4.76 -0.25 16.11
CA VAL A 96 -3.39 -0.62 16.45
C VAL A 96 -2.53 0.62 16.57
N GLN A 97 -1.46 0.51 17.36
CA GLN A 97 -0.53 1.61 17.50
C GLN A 97 0.54 1.51 16.43
N LEU A 98 0.56 2.47 15.51
CA LEU A 98 1.46 2.48 14.37
C LEU A 98 2.28 3.77 14.35
N PRO A 99 3.44 3.76 13.65
CA PRO A 99 4.26 4.97 13.57
C PRO A 99 3.50 6.15 12.98
N SER A 100 3.83 7.34 13.45
CA SER A 100 3.24 8.58 12.94
C SER A 100 3.94 9.11 11.69
N THR A 101 5.05 8.49 11.30
CA THR A 101 5.83 8.88 10.13
C THR A 101 5.94 7.73 9.14
N CYS A 102 6.12 8.07 7.86
CA CYS A 102 6.38 7.09 6.81
C CYS A 102 7.68 6.34 7.11
N CYS A 103 7.66 5.02 6.99
CA CYS A 103 8.84 4.20 7.25
C CYS A 103 8.77 2.88 6.48
N THR A 104 9.94 2.27 6.30
CA THR A 104 10.08 0.95 5.68
C THR A 104 10.05 -0.11 6.76
N LEU A 105 9.31 -1.18 6.50
CA LEU A 105 9.18 -2.33 7.39
C LEU A 105 9.63 -3.59 6.68
N ALA A 106 10.40 -4.43 7.36
CA ALA A 106 10.69 -5.78 6.88
C ALA A 106 9.50 -6.67 7.24
N ILE A 107 9.03 -7.43 6.26
CA ILE A 107 7.87 -8.30 6.43
C ILE A 107 8.32 -9.75 6.50
N THR A 108 8.09 -10.39 7.64
CA THR A 108 8.41 -11.81 7.80
C THR A 108 7.46 -12.67 6.95
N PRO A 109 7.88 -13.90 6.58
CA PRO A 109 6.99 -14.79 5.84
C PRO A 109 5.65 -15.02 6.57
N LEU A 110 5.65 -15.12 7.87
CA LEU A 110 4.42 -15.30 8.63
C LEU A 110 3.48 -14.11 8.49
N VAL A 111 4.00 -12.89 8.65
CA VAL A 111 3.20 -11.68 8.51
C VAL A 111 2.70 -11.53 7.07
N ARG A 112 3.53 -11.86 6.09
CA ARG A 112 3.14 -11.83 4.68
C ARG A 112 1.94 -12.74 4.43
N GLU A 113 2.00 -13.99 4.90
CA GLU A 113 0.89 -14.94 4.73
C GLU A 113 -0.37 -14.45 5.45
N PHE A 114 -0.21 -13.87 6.64
CA PHE A 114 -1.34 -13.30 7.35
C PHE A 114 -2.01 -12.18 6.53
N ILE A 115 -1.23 -11.27 5.97
CA ILE A 115 -1.77 -10.16 5.15
C ILE A 115 -2.50 -10.70 3.93
N LEU A 116 -1.96 -11.73 3.27
CA LEU A 116 -2.56 -12.29 2.06
C LEU A 116 -3.90 -12.99 2.32
N HIS A 117 -4.20 -13.34 3.56
CA HIS A 117 -5.41 -14.07 3.94
C HIS A 117 -6.35 -13.25 4.85
N VAL A 118 -6.14 -11.98 4.91
CA VAL A 118 -7.04 -11.08 5.67
C VAL A 118 -8.42 -10.97 5.00
#